data_f4b8071fe03b6e9d9dc86ab5614f273d
#
_entry.id   f4b8071fe03b6e9d9dc86ab5614f273d
#
_cell.length_a   1.000
_cell.length_b   1.000
_cell.length_c   1.000
_cell.angle_alpha   90.00
_cell.angle_beta   90.00
_cell.angle_gamma   90.00
#
_symmetry.space_group_name_H-M   'P 1'
#
loop_
_entity.id
_entity.type
_entity.pdbx_description
1 polymer ?
#
loop_
_entity_poly.entity_id
_entity_poly.type
_entity_poly.pdbx_seq_one_letter_code
_entity_poly.pdbx_strand_id
1 'polypeptide(L)'
;MAGTLAIDLGSSTTVVAHLDPTQQNPRLLPIPPFSTDDPPVIPSLIWLNGEETERPLIGRQVLEAGLLERGGPQLQRDFKRQIGAPARTGPPSLLSPEQSGRLLLQRIWSQLPHDLQPERLVLTAPIDSYRTYRQWLLDALSDLPVPEVALVDEPTAAAIGAGLPAGSRVLVVDIGGGTTDLCLVALQGGEGKAAPIAQLLRFAGRELNHSQQTLRTADVLGKAGCAIGGRDLDGWIAVELMPAQAHGLEGPPAGLLSACERLKCQLSTRSEALGLWTPDPRQPPVELRLRRPDLEAL
;
A
#
# COMPACT_ATOMS: atom_id res chain seq x y z
N MET A 1 16.26 12.18 -16.39
CA MET A 1 16.35 10.71 -16.65
C MET A 1 15.00 10.24 -17.17
N ALA A 2 14.97 9.68 -18.37
CA ALA A 2 13.80 9.00 -18.92
C ALA A 2 13.63 7.61 -18.28
N GLY A 3 12.63 6.85 -18.68
CA GLY A 3 12.46 5.45 -18.27
C GLY A 3 11.08 5.16 -17.69
N THR A 4 10.99 4.05 -16.95
CA THR A 4 9.74 3.62 -16.34
C THR A 4 9.77 3.87 -14.84
N LEU A 5 8.77 4.60 -14.35
CA LEU A 5 8.48 4.74 -12.93
C LEU A 5 7.41 3.71 -12.56
N ALA A 6 7.59 2.98 -11.48
CA ALA A 6 6.58 2.09 -10.93
C ALA A 6 6.18 2.58 -9.54
N ILE A 7 4.89 2.59 -9.25
CA ILE A 7 4.35 2.91 -7.91
C ILE A 7 3.42 1.78 -7.50
N ASP A 8 3.77 1.11 -6.41
CA ASP A 8 2.91 0.17 -5.71
C ASP A 8 2.28 0.88 -4.50
N LEU A 9 1.02 1.28 -4.65
CA LEU A 9 0.26 1.90 -3.58
C LEU A 9 -0.29 0.83 -2.64
N GLY A 10 0.43 0.51 -1.59
CA GLY A 10 0.00 -0.47 -0.58
C GLY A 10 -0.88 0.13 0.52
N SER A 11 -1.60 -0.72 1.26
CA SER A 11 -2.46 -0.29 2.38
C SER A 11 -1.65 0.25 3.56
N SER A 12 -0.46 -0.29 3.80
CA SER A 12 0.44 0.13 4.88
C SER A 12 1.63 0.93 4.37
N THR A 13 2.20 0.52 3.24
CA THR A 13 3.39 1.13 2.64
C THR A 13 3.23 1.27 1.14
N THR A 14 3.74 2.37 0.60
CA THR A 14 3.82 2.64 -0.84
C THR A 14 5.27 2.53 -1.27
N VAL A 15 5.51 1.82 -2.36
CA VAL A 15 6.85 1.63 -2.93
C VAL A 15 6.95 2.38 -4.24
N VAL A 16 8.07 3.08 -4.44
CA VAL A 16 8.40 3.73 -5.70
C VAL A 16 9.68 3.12 -6.24
N ALA A 17 9.66 2.71 -7.51
CA ALA A 17 10.82 2.16 -8.18
C ALA A 17 11.02 2.81 -9.55
N HIS A 18 12.26 2.89 -9.99
CA HIS A 18 12.63 3.42 -11.30
C HIS A 18 13.48 2.42 -12.07
N LEU A 19 13.13 2.21 -13.33
CA LEU A 19 13.93 1.48 -14.31
C LEU A 19 14.47 2.46 -15.34
N ASP A 20 15.76 2.71 -15.29
CA ASP A 20 16.50 3.46 -16.31
C ASP A 20 16.55 2.63 -17.61
N PRO A 21 16.31 3.23 -18.80
CA PRO A 21 16.36 2.50 -20.07
C PRO A 21 17.68 1.79 -20.35
N THR A 22 18.77 2.25 -19.74
CA THR A 22 20.13 1.67 -19.89
C THR A 22 20.41 0.55 -18.90
N GLN A 23 19.53 0.34 -17.91
CA GLN A 23 19.70 -0.68 -16.85
C GLN A 23 18.77 -1.85 -17.06
N GLN A 24 19.19 -3.02 -16.57
CA GLN A 24 18.37 -4.24 -16.65
C GLN A 24 17.42 -4.42 -15.46
N ASN A 25 17.81 -3.88 -14.29
CA ASN A 25 17.08 -4.06 -13.05
C ASN A 25 16.52 -2.72 -12.54
N PRO A 26 15.27 -2.70 -12.06
CA PRO A 26 14.72 -1.55 -11.38
C PRO A 26 15.43 -1.32 -10.04
N ARG A 27 15.42 -0.09 -9.59
CA ARG A 27 15.89 0.28 -8.25
C ARG A 27 14.78 0.96 -7.48
N LEU A 28 14.73 0.73 -6.19
CA LEU A 28 13.86 1.50 -5.29
C LEU A 28 14.30 2.96 -5.33
N LEU A 29 13.33 3.85 -5.43
CA LEU A 29 13.57 5.29 -5.49
C LEU A 29 13.19 5.92 -4.15
N PRO A 30 14.16 6.42 -3.37
CA PRO A 30 13.83 7.18 -2.17
C PRO A 30 13.17 8.50 -2.54
N ILE A 31 12.12 8.85 -1.81
CA ILE A 31 11.34 10.09 -1.97
C ILE A 31 11.41 10.88 -0.65
N PRO A 32 12.53 11.53 -0.35
CA PRO A 32 12.61 12.35 0.85
C PRO A 32 11.70 13.58 0.75
N PRO A 33 11.08 14.03 1.84
CA PRO A 33 11.17 13.52 3.21
C PRO A 33 10.13 12.43 3.56
N PHE A 34 9.47 11.80 2.57
CA PHE A 34 8.32 10.91 2.77
C PHE A 34 8.73 9.46 3.04
N SER A 35 9.82 9.00 2.42
CA SER A 35 10.29 7.61 2.56
C SER A 35 11.17 7.40 3.78
N THR A 36 11.14 6.17 4.30
CA THR A 36 12.13 5.62 5.23
C THR A 36 13.49 5.45 4.54
N ASP A 37 14.54 5.17 5.30
CA ASP A 37 15.89 5.10 4.74
C ASP A 37 16.22 3.71 4.17
N ASP A 38 15.88 2.63 4.88
CA ASP A 38 16.21 1.27 4.48
C ASP A 38 15.13 0.27 4.96
N PRO A 39 14.37 -0.32 4.03
CA PRO A 39 14.26 0.04 2.62
C PRO A 39 13.57 1.41 2.43
N PRO A 40 13.82 2.10 1.31
CA PRO A 40 13.17 3.38 1.02
C PRO A 40 11.71 3.19 0.61
N VAL A 41 10.84 3.01 1.59
CA VAL A 41 9.39 2.87 1.39
C VAL A 41 8.65 4.04 2.03
N ILE A 42 7.51 4.40 1.50
CA ILE A 42 6.68 5.50 2.02
C ILE A 42 5.56 4.88 2.85
N PRO A 43 5.48 5.09 4.17
CA PRO A 43 4.28 4.73 4.93
C PRO A 43 3.04 5.37 4.29
N SER A 44 1.99 4.59 4.03
CA SER A 44 0.74 5.09 3.41
C SER A 44 -0.09 5.87 4.43
N LEU A 45 0.51 6.94 4.95
CA LEU A 45 0.00 7.80 6.00
C LEU A 45 -0.02 9.26 5.53
N ILE A 46 -1.11 9.96 5.87
CA ILE A 46 -1.24 11.39 5.64
C ILE A 46 -1.78 12.02 6.92
N TRP A 47 -1.20 13.12 7.34
CA TRP A 47 -1.73 13.95 8.40
C TRP A 47 -2.11 15.33 7.86
N LEU A 48 -3.36 15.71 8.08
CA LEU A 48 -3.89 17.01 7.66
C LEU A 48 -3.74 18.04 8.78
N ASN A 49 -3.15 19.18 8.47
CA ASN A 49 -3.00 20.28 9.42
C ASN A 49 -4.29 21.15 9.43
N GLY A 50 -5.31 20.72 10.21
CA GLY A 50 -6.61 21.39 10.23
C GLY A 50 -7.35 21.24 8.90
N GLU A 51 -7.92 22.32 8.40
CA GLU A 51 -8.60 22.38 7.09
C GLU A 51 -7.61 22.57 5.92
N GLU A 52 -6.33 22.81 6.21
CA GLU A 52 -5.32 23.01 5.18
C GLU A 52 -4.87 21.66 4.60
N THR A 53 -5.39 21.32 3.43
CA THR A 53 -4.91 20.17 2.64
C THR A 53 -3.64 20.50 1.84
N GLU A 54 -3.23 21.77 1.80
CA GLU A 54 -2.12 22.24 0.97
C GLU A 54 -0.74 21.78 1.46
N ARG A 55 -0.58 21.57 2.77
CA ARG A 55 0.70 21.16 3.38
C ARG A 55 0.52 19.97 4.35
N PRO A 56 0.03 18.84 3.87
CA PRO A 56 -0.06 17.66 4.71
C PRO A 56 1.33 17.10 5.04
N LEU A 57 1.46 16.46 6.19
CA LEU A 57 2.60 15.58 6.45
C LEU A 57 2.34 14.23 5.81
N ILE A 58 3.37 13.64 5.20
CA ILE A 58 3.26 12.41 4.44
C ILE A 58 4.26 11.36 4.99
N GLY A 59 3.79 10.13 5.07
CA GLY A 59 4.64 8.96 5.29
C GLY A 59 5.49 9.05 6.55
N ARG A 60 6.82 9.03 6.37
CA ARG A 60 7.82 9.14 7.45
C ARG A 60 7.61 10.36 8.35
N GLN A 61 7.20 11.50 7.78
CA GLN A 61 6.95 12.71 8.55
C GLN A 61 5.86 12.52 9.63
N VAL A 62 4.83 11.72 9.31
CA VAL A 62 3.74 11.40 10.25
C VAL A 62 4.27 10.56 11.40
N LEU A 63 5.16 9.60 11.11
CA LEU A 63 5.79 8.74 12.12
C LEU A 63 6.72 9.54 13.03
N GLU A 64 7.62 10.33 12.45
CA GLU A 64 8.60 11.14 13.19
C GLU A 64 7.95 12.18 14.10
N ALA A 65 6.76 12.68 13.71
CA ALA A 65 6.00 13.62 14.53
C ALA A 65 5.11 12.92 15.60
N GLY A 66 5.12 11.59 15.71
CA GLY A 66 4.31 10.82 16.69
C GLY A 66 2.79 10.93 16.43
N LEU A 67 2.40 11.29 15.19
CA LEU A 67 0.99 11.56 14.87
C LEU A 67 0.19 10.29 14.57
N LEU A 68 0.87 9.19 14.29
CA LEU A 68 0.23 7.87 14.15
C LEU A 68 -0.37 7.42 15.48
N GLU A 69 0.37 7.58 16.58
CA GLU A 69 -0.08 7.24 17.93
C GLU A 69 -1.17 8.20 18.43
N ARG A 70 -1.10 9.45 18.04
CA ARG A 70 -2.11 10.45 18.37
C ARG A 70 -3.48 10.11 17.77
N GLY A 71 -3.51 9.62 16.52
CA GLY A 71 -4.76 9.31 15.84
C GLY A 71 -5.66 10.52 15.59
N GLY A 72 -6.94 10.27 15.35
CA GLY A 72 -7.96 11.28 15.11
C GLY A 72 -8.31 11.47 13.63
N PRO A 73 -9.31 12.33 13.33
CA PRO A 73 -9.84 12.49 11.97
C PRO A 73 -8.85 13.12 10.97
N GLN A 74 -7.79 13.77 11.47
CA GLN A 74 -6.70 14.31 10.65
C GLN A 74 -5.81 13.21 10.06
N LEU A 75 -5.73 12.04 10.72
CA LEU A 75 -4.93 10.91 10.27
C LEU A 75 -5.68 10.15 9.17
N GLN A 76 -5.15 10.18 7.96
CA GLN A 76 -5.64 9.38 6.83
C GLN A 76 -4.75 8.14 6.73
N ARG A 77 -5.32 6.97 6.92
CA ARG A 77 -4.63 5.67 6.84
C ARG A 77 -5.60 4.59 6.34
N ASP A 78 -5.06 3.46 5.90
CA ASP A 78 -5.84 2.30 5.44
C ASP A 78 -6.85 2.63 4.31
N PHE A 79 -6.71 3.77 3.65
CA PHE A 79 -7.65 4.27 2.64
C PHE A 79 -7.67 3.41 1.38
N LYS A 80 -6.57 2.74 1.00
CA LYS A 80 -6.54 1.87 -0.18
C LYS A 80 -7.62 0.81 -0.15
N ARG A 81 -7.85 0.16 1.00
CA ARG A 81 -8.87 -0.89 1.18
C ARG A 81 -10.30 -0.40 0.89
N GLN A 82 -10.52 0.90 1.02
CA GLN A 82 -11.83 1.52 0.94
C GLN A 82 -12.06 2.27 -0.38
N ILE A 83 -11.05 2.37 -1.24
CA ILE A 83 -11.20 2.99 -2.57
C ILE A 83 -12.18 2.15 -3.40
N GLY A 84 -13.28 2.78 -3.80
CA GLY A 84 -14.35 2.14 -4.56
C GLY A 84 -15.26 1.23 -3.73
N ALA A 85 -15.12 1.16 -2.42
CA ALA A 85 -16.00 0.38 -1.56
C ALA A 85 -17.38 1.06 -1.41
N PRO A 86 -18.49 0.28 -1.41
CA PRO A 86 -19.85 0.84 -1.34
C PRO A 86 -20.20 1.45 0.02
N ALA A 87 -19.55 1.02 1.08
CA ALA A 87 -19.73 1.54 2.44
C ALA A 87 -18.39 1.79 3.10
N ARG A 88 -18.30 2.90 3.84
CA ARG A 88 -17.11 3.22 4.61
C ARG A 88 -17.09 2.45 5.92
N THR A 89 -15.95 1.91 6.27
CA THR A 89 -15.68 1.30 7.57
C THR A 89 -14.48 2.01 8.21
N GLY A 90 -14.52 2.19 9.52
CA GLY A 90 -13.44 2.81 10.28
C GLY A 90 -13.79 4.16 10.90
N PRO A 91 -12.83 4.79 11.57
CA PRO A 91 -13.03 6.04 12.29
C PRO A 91 -13.33 7.21 11.33
N PRO A 92 -13.93 8.30 11.83
CA PRO A 92 -14.13 9.52 11.05
C PRO A 92 -12.83 10.01 10.42
N SER A 93 -12.91 10.43 9.17
CA SER A 93 -11.78 10.91 8.37
C SER A 93 -12.19 12.20 7.64
N LEU A 94 -11.27 13.16 7.54
CA LEU A 94 -11.52 14.45 6.86
C LEU A 94 -11.56 14.33 5.34
N LEU A 95 -10.88 13.30 4.78
CA LEU A 95 -10.89 13.03 3.34
C LEU A 95 -11.58 11.70 3.05
N SER A 96 -12.11 11.57 1.85
CA SER A 96 -12.52 10.26 1.35
C SER A 96 -11.29 9.38 1.08
N PRO A 97 -11.45 8.03 1.03
CA PRO A 97 -10.37 7.13 0.62
C PRO A 97 -9.77 7.50 -0.74
N GLU A 98 -10.63 7.87 -1.69
CA GLU A 98 -10.25 8.29 -3.03
C GLU A 98 -9.44 9.61 -3.01
N GLN A 99 -9.85 10.58 -2.20
CA GLN A 99 -9.13 11.84 -2.02
C GLN A 99 -7.78 11.63 -1.35
N SER A 100 -7.73 10.76 -0.33
CA SER A 100 -6.48 10.42 0.37
C SER A 100 -5.46 9.75 -0.56
N GLY A 101 -5.91 8.76 -1.35
CA GLY A 101 -5.06 8.09 -2.33
C GLY A 101 -4.55 9.04 -3.41
N ARG A 102 -5.43 9.90 -3.96
CA ARG A 102 -5.05 10.92 -4.95
C ARG A 102 -4.01 11.89 -4.36
N LEU A 103 -4.24 12.40 -3.15
CA LEU A 103 -3.33 13.32 -2.47
C LEU A 103 -1.95 12.68 -2.28
N LEU A 104 -1.89 11.42 -1.82
CA LEU A 104 -0.62 10.71 -1.66
C LEU A 104 0.13 10.59 -2.99
N LEU A 105 -0.53 10.15 -4.07
CA LEU A 105 0.08 10.03 -5.39
C LEU A 105 0.59 11.36 -5.94
N GLN A 106 -0.20 12.43 -5.80
CA GLN A 106 0.19 13.78 -6.22
C GLN A 106 1.40 14.30 -5.43
N ARG A 107 1.44 14.04 -4.11
CA ARG A 107 2.57 14.45 -3.26
C ARG A 107 3.83 13.66 -3.60
N ILE A 108 3.74 12.35 -3.81
CA ILE A 108 4.87 11.54 -4.29
C ILE A 108 5.39 12.09 -5.62
N TRP A 109 4.48 12.34 -6.58
CA TRP A 109 4.85 12.87 -7.89
C TRP A 109 5.57 14.23 -7.79
N SER A 110 5.08 15.12 -6.93
CA SER A 110 5.68 16.46 -6.73
C SER A 110 7.06 16.44 -6.08
N GLN A 111 7.46 15.33 -5.48
CA GLN A 111 8.76 15.14 -4.83
C GLN A 111 9.72 14.25 -5.65
N LEU A 112 9.32 13.85 -6.85
CA LEU A 112 10.25 13.15 -7.74
C LEU A 112 11.46 14.04 -8.04
N PRO A 113 12.66 13.47 -8.21
CA PRO A 113 13.84 14.23 -8.64
C PRO A 113 13.55 15.05 -9.91
N HIS A 114 13.93 16.29 -9.93
CA HIS A 114 13.63 17.23 -11.02
C HIS A 114 14.15 16.79 -12.39
N ASP A 115 15.20 15.99 -12.43
CA ASP A 115 15.78 15.42 -13.63
C ASP A 115 15.09 14.11 -14.08
N LEU A 116 14.16 13.60 -13.27
CA LEU A 116 13.39 12.40 -13.60
C LEU A 116 12.13 12.79 -14.39
N GLN A 117 12.11 12.40 -15.64
CA GLN A 117 10.97 12.59 -16.53
C GLN A 117 10.55 11.23 -17.09
N PRO A 118 9.71 10.46 -16.35
CA PRO A 118 9.35 9.12 -16.77
C PRO A 118 8.47 9.17 -18.03
N GLU A 119 8.82 8.33 -19.01
CA GLU A 119 8.03 8.13 -20.21
C GLU A 119 6.83 7.22 -19.96
N ARG A 120 6.98 6.33 -18.97
CA ARG A 120 5.95 5.37 -18.57
C ARG A 120 5.79 5.36 -17.06
N LEU A 121 4.53 5.35 -16.61
CA LEU A 121 4.15 5.10 -15.22
C LEU A 121 3.41 3.75 -15.15
N VAL A 122 3.90 2.85 -14.30
CA VAL A 122 3.24 1.58 -13.99
C VAL A 122 2.71 1.64 -12.57
N LEU A 123 1.44 1.28 -12.39
CA LEU A 123 0.82 1.16 -11.07
C LEU A 123 0.30 -0.25 -10.85
N THR A 124 0.19 -0.63 -9.59
CA THR A 124 -0.44 -1.88 -9.19
C THR A 124 -1.91 -1.65 -8.82
N ALA A 125 -2.71 -2.71 -8.95
CA ALA A 125 -4.11 -2.71 -8.54
C ALA A 125 -4.47 -4.01 -7.82
N PRO A 126 -5.33 -3.93 -6.80
CA PRO A 126 -5.86 -5.11 -6.13
C PRO A 126 -6.80 -5.88 -7.06
N ILE A 127 -6.92 -7.20 -6.82
CA ILE A 127 -7.72 -8.09 -7.66
C ILE A 127 -9.23 -7.84 -7.49
N ASP A 128 -9.70 -7.78 -6.25
CA ASP A 128 -11.15 -7.80 -5.96
C ASP A 128 -11.86 -6.50 -6.35
N SER A 129 -11.21 -5.36 -6.19
CA SER A 129 -11.76 -4.03 -6.52
C SER A 129 -11.25 -3.48 -7.86
N TYR A 130 -10.66 -4.32 -8.72
CA TYR A 130 -9.92 -3.91 -9.92
C TYR A 130 -10.66 -2.89 -10.80
N ARG A 131 -11.95 -3.08 -11.07
CA ARG A 131 -12.72 -2.20 -11.97
C ARG A 131 -12.91 -0.80 -11.39
N THR A 132 -13.35 -0.70 -10.14
CA THR A 132 -13.59 0.58 -9.46
C THR A 132 -12.28 1.29 -9.14
N TYR A 133 -11.26 0.52 -8.71
CA TYR A 133 -9.93 1.03 -8.46
C TYR A 133 -9.27 1.58 -9.74
N ARG A 134 -9.41 0.88 -10.87
CA ARG A 134 -8.93 1.35 -12.17
C ARG A 134 -9.57 2.68 -12.58
N GLN A 135 -10.89 2.81 -12.40
CA GLN A 135 -11.58 4.07 -12.72
C GLN A 135 -11.07 5.22 -11.84
N TRP A 136 -10.95 4.97 -10.55
CA TRP A 136 -10.37 5.93 -9.63
C TRP A 136 -8.94 6.35 -10.01
N LEU A 137 -8.08 5.38 -10.40
CA LEU A 137 -6.72 5.69 -10.84
C LEU A 137 -6.70 6.60 -12.07
N LEU A 138 -7.54 6.34 -13.06
CA LEU A 138 -7.65 7.21 -14.23
C LEU A 138 -7.93 8.66 -13.81
N ASP A 139 -8.89 8.84 -12.92
CA ASP A 139 -9.26 10.17 -12.43
C ASP A 139 -8.14 10.80 -11.57
N ALA A 140 -7.47 9.99 -10.72
CA ALA A 140 -6.40 10.46 -9.84
C ALA A 140 -5.13 10.88 -10.59
N LEU A 141 -4.87 10.28 -11.77
CA LEU A 141 -3.69 10.52 -12.59
C LEU A 141 -3.94 11.47 -13.78
N SER A 142 -5.15 12.00 -13.92
CA SER A 142 -5.53 12.84 -15.07
C SER A 142 -4.59 14.03 -15.27
N ASP A 143 -4.13 14.64 -14.18
CA ASP A 143 -3.30 15.84 -14.18
C ASP A 143 -1.78 15.55 -14.30
N LEU A 144 -1.37 14.26 -14.26
CA LEU A 144 0.05 13.93 -14.32
C LEU A 144 0.57 13.94 -15.75
N PRO A 145 1.68 14.65 -16.03
CA PRO A 145 2.22 14.82 -17.37
C PRO A 145 3.08 13.61 -17.81
N VAL A 146 2.51 12.40 -17.77
CA VAL A 146 3.19 11.17 -18.18
C VAL A 146 2.53 10.62 -19.47
N PRO A 147 3.32 10.32 -20.54
CA PRO A 147 2.77 9.91 -21.83
C PRO A 147 2.08 8.54 -21.80
N GLU A 148 2.63 7.60 -21.03
CA GLU A 148 2.12 6.23 -20.95
C GLU A 148 1.84 5.83 -19.52
N VAL A 149 0.63 5.35 -19.26
CA VAL A 149 0.21 4.81 -17.95
C VAL A 149 -0.28 3.38 -18.13
N ALA A 150 0.28 2.47 -17.36
CA ALA A 150 -0.08 1.06 -17.38
C ALA A 150 -0.46 0.57 -15.98
N LEU A 151 -1.38 -0.37 -15.92
CA LEU A 151 -1.88 -0.98 -14.69
C LEU A 151 -1.61 -2.48 -14.71
N VAL A 152 -1.05 -3.00 -13.62
CA VAL A 152 -0.77 -4.43 -13.40
C VAL A 152 -1.45 -4.87 -12.12
N ASP A 153 -2.02 -6.07 -12.07
CA ASP A 153 -2.48 -6.59 -10.78
C ASP A 153 -1.29 -6.98 -9.89
N GLU A 154 -1.45 -6.77 -8.58
CA GLU A 154 -0.38 -6.93 -7.58
C GLU A 154 0.26 -8.33 -7.61
N PRO A 155 -0.49 -9.45 -7.61
CA PRO A 155 0.13 -10.76 -7.63
C PRO A 155 0.85 -11.07 -8.93
N THR A 156 0.36 -10.58 -10.07
CA THR A 156 1.05 -10.75 -11.36
C THR A 156 2.37 -9.99 -11.36
N ALA A 157 2.38 -8.77 -10.81
CA ALA A 157 3.61 -7.99 -10.65
C ALA A 157 4.62 -8.73 -9.76
N ALA A 158 4.17 -9.32 -8.66
CA ALA A 158 5.02 -10.12 -7.76
C ALA A 158 5.58 -11.37 -8.44
N ALA A 159 4.75 -12.12 -9.19
CA ALA A 159 5.18 -13.32 -9.91
C ALA A 159 6.26 -13.00 -10.96
N ILE A 160 6.11 -11.90 -11.69
CA ILE A 160 7.10 -11.43 -12.67
C ILE A 160 8.39 -10.98 -11.96
N GLY A 161 8.23 -10.22 -10.88
CA GLY A 161 9.35 -9.70 -10.08
C GLY A 161 10.20 -10.78 -9.42
N ALA A 162 9.62 -11.97 -9.16
CA ALA A 162 10.36 -13.12 -8.62
C ALA A 162 11.37 -13.72 -9.61
N GLY A 163 11.38 -13.28 -10.87
CA GLY A 163 12.39 -13.70 -11.87
C GLY A 163 12.30 -15.16 -12.26
N LEU A 164 11.15 -15.79 -12.12
CA LEU A 164 10.98 -17.22 -12.43
C LEU A 164 11.01 -17.45 -13.94
N PRO A 165 11.49 -18.66 -14.37
CA PRO A 165 11.60 -18.95 -15.79
C PRO A 165 10.24 -19.01 -16.49
N ALA A 166 10.25 -18.68 -17.77
CA ALA A 166 9.11 -18.82 -18.65
C ALA A 166 8.58 -20.27 -18.65
N GLY A 167 7.25 -20.42 -18.70
CA GLY A 167 6.57 -21.71 -18.58
C GLY A 167 6.27 -22.13 -17.14
N SER A 168 6.78 -21.42 -16.14
CA SER A 168 6.48 -21.70 -14.73
C SER A 168 5.01 -21.44 -14.41
N ARG A 169 4.45 -22.27 -13.52
CA ARG A 169 3.17 -21.98 -12.83
C ARG A 169 3.48 -21.61 -11.39
N VAL A 170 3.00 -20.46 -10.98
CA VAL A 170 3.33 -19.85 -9.69
C VAL A 170 2.05 -19.58 -8.92
N LEU A 171 1.97 -20.08 -7.69
CA LEU A 171 0.99 -19.61 -6.74
C LEU A 171 1.61 -18.46 -5.95
N VAL A 172 1.08 -17.26 -6.16
CA VAL A 172 1.41 -16.09 -5.36
C VAL A 172 0.47 -16.05 -4.16
N VAL A 173 1.05 -15.93 -2.98
CA VAL A 173 0.34 -15.69 -1.72
C VAL A 173 0.80 -14.33 -1.24
N ASP A 174 -0.04 -13.33 -1.39
CA ASP A 174 0.24 -11.97 -0.96
C ASP A 174 -0.56 -11.67 0.31
N ILE A 175 0.16 -11.43 1.41
CA ILE A 175 -0.42 -11.09 2.71
C ILE A 175 0.00 -9.66 3.04
N GLY A 176 -0.87 -8.74 2.68
CA GLY A 176 -0.66 -7.31 2.90
C GLY A 176 -1.14 -6.82 4.27
N GLY A 177 -1.06 -5.50 4.48
CA GLY A 177 -1.61 -4.86 5.69
C GLY A 177 -3.14 -4.91 5.76
N GLY A 178 -3.82 -5.03 4.62
CA GLY A 178 -5.28 -4.94 4.52
C GLY A 178 -5.97 -6.10 3.85
N THR A 179 -5.28 -6.86 3.01
CA THR A 179 -5.83 -7.97 2.22
C THR A 179 -4.90 -9.17 2.26
N THR A 180 -5.46 -10.33 1.98
CA THR A 180 -4.72 -11.54 1.63
C THR A 180 -5.23 -11.98 0.27
N ASP A 181 -4.32 -12.04 -0.72
CA ASP A 181 -4.61 -12.35 -2.10
C ASP A 181 -3.85 -13.61 -2.54
N LEU A 182 -4.57 -14.51 -3.21
CA LEU A 182 -4.05 -15.73 -3.82
C LEU A 182 -4.20 -15.62 -5.33
N CYS A 183 -3.13 -15.85 -6.07
CA CYS A 183 -3.16 -15.83 -7.52
C CYS A 183 -2.31 -16.97 -8.11
N LEU A 184 -2.93 -17.82 -8.92
CA LEU A 184 -2.23 -18.81 -9.71
C LEU A 184 -1.92 -18.22 -11.09
N VAL A 185 -0.64 -18.03 -11.38
CA VAL A 185 -0.14 -17.40 -12.61
C VAL A 185 0.66 -18.41 -13.42
N ALA A 186 0.42 -18.48 -14.72
CA ALA A 186 1.29 -19.17 -15.67
C ALA A 186 2.13 -18.14 -16.42
N LEU A 187 3.44 -18.17 -16.23
CA LEU A 187 4.38 -17.31 -16.94
C LEU A 187 4.56 -17.87 -18.37
N GLN A 188 4.26 -17.05 -19.38
CA GLN A 188 4.39 -17.48 -20.78
C GLN A 188 5.84 -17.33 -21.26
N GLY A 189 6.29 -18.31 -22.04
CA GLY A 189 7.55 -18.24 -22.76
C GLY A 189 7.38 -17.55 -24.11
N GLY A 190 8.30 -16.66 -24.45
CA GLY A 190 8.45 -16.08 -25.77
C GLY A 190 9.90 -15.72 -25.99
N GLU A 191 10.39 -15.79 -27.22
CA GLU A 191 11.68 -15.22 -27.59
C GLU A 191 11.58 -13.71 -27.41
N GLY A 192 12.17 -13.19 -26.35
CA GLY A 192 12.13 -11.78 -25.98
C GLY A 192 11.93 -11.59 -24.50
N LYS A 193 12.38 -10.46 -24.00
CA LYS A 193 12.18 -10.07 -22.59
C LYS A 193 10.67 -10.09 -22.29
N ALA A 194 10.30 -10.85 -21.28
CA ALA A 194 8.94 -10.89 -20.79
C ALA A 194 8.44 -9.45 -20.52
N ALA A 195 7.46 -9.00 -21.29
CA ALA A 195 6.80 -7.74 -21.03
C ALA A 195 5.64 -7.99 -20.05
N PRO A 196 5.45 -7.20 -19.01
CA PRO A 196 4.43 -7.44 -17.99
C PRO A 196 3.03 -7.43 -18.58
N ILE A 197 2.09 -8.20 -18.03
CA ILE A 197 0.66 -8.01 -18.26
C ILE A 197 0.30 -6.65 -17.66
N ALA A 198 0.25 -5.65 -18.51
CA ALA A 198 -0.19 -4.32 -18.11
C ALA A 198 -1.38 -3.93 -19.00
N GLN A 199 -2.43 -3.44 -18.36
CA GLN A 199 -3.49 -2.76 -19.08
C GLN A 199 -3.07 -1.32 -19.30
N LEU A 200 -2.95 -0.91 -20.56
CA LEU A 200 -2.68 0.50 -20.89
C LEU A 200 -3.91 1.35 -20.54
N LEU A 201 -3.70 2.35 -19.70
CA LEU A 201 -4.70 3.37 -19.36
C LEU A 201 -4.52 4.63 -20.20
N ARG A 202 -3.28 4.96 -20.54
CA ARG A 202 -2.90 6.11 -21.38
C ARG A 202 -1.79 5.70 -22.34
N PHE A 203 -1.87 6.10 -23.58
CA PHE A 203 -0.81 5.90 -24.59
C PHE A 203 -0.64 7.16 -25.43
N ALA A 204 0.60 7.60 -25.59
CA ALA A 204 0.95 8.83 -26.31
C ALA A 204 0.12 10.06 -25.87
N GLY A 205 -0.12 10.18 -24.55
CA GLY A 205 -0.90 11.26 -23.95
C GLY A 205 -2.42 11.16 -24.10
N ARG A 206 -2.95 10.11 -24.75
CA ARG A 206 -4.40 9.89 -24.94
C ARG A 206 -4.90 8.83 -23.97
N GLU A 207 -5.98 9.12 -23.25
CA GLU A 207 -6.63 8.17 -22.37
C GLU A 207 -7.35 7.05 -23.15
N LEU A 208 -7.21 5.82 -22.69
CA LEU A 208 -7.76 4.62 -23.30
C LEU A 208 -8.88 4.04 -22.42
N ASN A 209 -9.98 4.77 -22.29
CA ASN A 209 -11.09 4.45 -21.38
C ASN A 209 -11.73 3.06 -21.60
N HIS A 210 -11.56 2.47 -22.80
CA HIS A 210 -12.15 1.19 -23.18
C HIS A 210 -11.15 0.21 -23.79
N SER A 211 -9.83 0.44 -23.64
CA SER A 211 -8.83 -0.45 -24.23
C SER A 211 -8.85 -1.83 -23.54
N GLN A 212 -9.10 -2.86 -24.32
CA GLN A 212 -8.88 -4.26 -23.96
C GLN A 212 -7.47 -4.73 -24.35
N GLN A 213 -6.58 -3.83 -24.74
CA GLN A 213 -5.22 -4.19 -25.10
C GLN A 213 -4.45 -4.60 -23.84
N THR A 214 -4.17 -5.87 -23.74
CA THR A 214 -3.31 -6.46 -22.71
C THR A 214 -2.00 -6.89 -23.37
N LEU A 215 -0.90 -6.37 -22.88
CA LEU A 215 0.41 -6.94 -23.15
C LEU A 215 0.55 -8.20 -22.29
N ARG A 216 0.54 -9.38 -22.92
CA ARG A 216 0.51 -10.65 -22.18
C ARG A 216 1.90 -11.26 -22.07
N THR A 217 2.31 -11.57 -20.84
CA THR A 217 3.42 -12.45 -20.53
C THR A 217 3.11 -13.46 -19.44
N ALA A 218 1.93 -13.38 -18.87
CA ALA A 218 1.42 -14.36 -17.93
C ALA A 218 -0.08 -14.54 -18.14
N ASP A 219 -0.60 -15.72 -17.85
CA ASP A 219 -2.03 -15.99 -17.77
C ASP A 219 -2.41 -16.16 -16.30
N VAL A 220 -3.39 -15.40 -15.83
CA VAL A 220 -4.00 -15.63 -14.53
C VAL A 220 -4.95 -16.81 -14.66
N LEU A 221 -4.57 -17.96 -14.08
CA LEU A 221 -5.33 -19.20 -14.14
C LEU A 221 -6.44 -19.26 -13.08
N GLY A 222 -6.23 -18.57 -11.96
CA GLY A 222 -7.19 -18.49 -10.88
C GLY A 222 -6.77 -17.44 -9.87
N LYS A 223 -7.74 -16.82 -9.20
CA LYS A 223 -7.50 -15.83 -8.16
C LYS A 223 -8.58 -15.89 -7.10
N ALA A 224 -8.20 -15.62 -5.86
CA ALA A 224 -9.09 -15.46 -4.73
C ALA A 224 -8.46 -14.44 -3.78
N GLY A 225 -9.28 -13.68 -3.07
CA GLY A 225 -8.81 -12.73 -2.09
C GLY A 225 -9.80 -12.60 -0.95
N CYS A 226 -9.34 -12.08 0.17
CA CYS A 226 -10.18 -11.68 1.28
C CYS A 226 -9.65 -10.38 1.91
N ALA A 227 -10.57 -9.60 2.48
CA ALA A 227 -10.26 -8.34 3.15
C ALA A 227 -9.77 -8.59 4.60
N ILE A 228 -8.79 -9.51 4.76
CA ILE A 228 -8.11 -9.81 6.03
C ILE A 228 -6.61 -9.63 5.79
N GLY A 229 -5.96 -8.85 6.64
CA GLY A 229 -4.53 -8.60 6.56
C GLY A 229 -3.92 -8.28 7.93
N GLY A 230 -2.69 -7.80 7.93
CA GLY A 230 -1.94 -7.51 9.15
C GLY A 230 -2.65 -6.56 10.11
N ARG A 231 -3.47 -5.63 9.60
CA ARG A 231 -4.26 -4.68 10.40
C ARG A 231 -5.39 -5.34 11.19
N ASP A 232 -5.98 -6.38 10.63
CA ASP A 232 -7.04 -7.11 11.32
C ASP A 232 -6.45 -7.89 12.51
N LEU A 233 -5.25 -8.49 12.33
CA LEU A 233 -4.49 -9.10 13.43
C LEU A 233 -4.17 -8.08 14.53
N ASP A 234 -3.75 -6.86 14.19
CA ASP A 234 -3.49 -5.81 15.17
C ASP A 234 -4.76 -5.48 15.98
N GLY A 235 -5.92 -5.45 15.31
CA GLY A 235 -7.22 -5.26 15.95
C GLY A 235 -7.59 -6.40 16.89
N TRP A 236 -7.39 -7.66 16.48
CA TRP A 236 -7.66 -8.83 17.31
C TRP A 236 -6.76 -8.88 18.54
N ILE A 237 -5.47 -8.57 18.38
CA ILE A 237 -4.53 -8.43 19.50
C ILE A 237 -5.01 -7.33 20.46
N ALA A 238 -5.49 -6.19 19.94
CA ALA A 238 -6.00 -5.11 20.78
C ALA A 238 -7.24 -5.54 21.58
N VAL A 239 -8.15 -6.30 20.97
CA VAL A 239 -9.33 -6.86 21.66
C VAL A 239 -8.90 -7.84 22.75
N GLU A 240 -7.94 -8.71 22.48
CA GLU A 240 -7.44 -9.69 23.45
C GLU A 240 -6.75 -9.04 24.64
N LEU A 241 -5.85 -8.10 24.38
CA LEU A 241 -5.04 -7.48 25.44
C LEU A 241 -5.78 -6.37 26.21
N MET A 242 -6.66 -5.63 25.52
CA MET A 242 -7.30 -4.43 26.07
C MET A 242 -8.77 -4.34 25.63
N PRO A 243 -9.63 -5.31 26.01
CA PRO A 243 -11.01 -5.40 25.51
C PRO A 243 -11.85 -4.14 25.81
N ALA A 244 -11.68 -3.53 26.97
CA ALA A 244 -12.42 -2.32 27.34
C ALA A 244 -12.13 -1.11 26.43
N GLN A 245 -10.91 -0.99 25.95
CA GLN A 245 -10.46 0.07 25.03
C GLN A 245 -10.73 -0.26 23.56
N ALA A 246 -10.73 -1.54 23.23
CA ALA A 246 -10.93 -2.01 21.84
C ALA A 246 -12.40 -1.97 21.41
N HIS A 247 -13.34 -2.13 22.32
CA HIS A 247 -14.78 -2.13 22.05
C HIS A 247 -15.44 -0.73 22.12
N GLY A 248 -14.66 0.34 22.12
CA GLY A 248 -15.21 1.70 22.03
C GLY A 248 -15.98 1.95 20.74
N LEU A 249 -16.82 2.99 20.70
CA LEU A 249 -17.64 3.35 19.50
C LEU A 249 -16.81 3.60 18.25
N GLU A 250 -15.56 3.97 18.40
CA GLU A 250 -14.62 4.28 17.29
C GLU A 250 -13.61 3.15 17.02
N GLY A 251 -13.76 2.00 17.71
CA GLY A 251 -12.80 0.90 17.65
C GLY A 251 -11.52 1.17 18.47
N PRO A 252 -10.50 0.30 18.34
CA PRO A 252 -9.26 0.44 19.08
C PRO A 252 -8.53 1.76 18.77
N PRO A 253 -8.01 2.47 19.80
CA PRO A 253 -7.22 3.69 19.58
C PRO A 253 -6.00 3.46 18.69
N ALA A 254 -5.65 4.45 17.85
CA ALA A 254 -4.54 4.33 16.90
C ALA A 254 -3.21 3.97 17.58
N GLY A 255 -2.93 4.55 18.74
CA GLY A 255 -1.72 4.23 19.52
C GLY A 255 -1.70 2.79 20.05
N LEU A 256 -2.87 2.24 20.43
CA LEU A 256 -2.99 0.83 20.83
C LEU A 256 -2.73 -0.08 19.63
N LEU A 257 -3.34 0.19 18.46
CA LEU A 257 -3.10 -0.58 17.24
C LEU A 257 -1.62 -0.55 16.83
N SER A 258 -0.95 0.60 16.92
CA SER A 258 0.49 0.71 16.66
C SER A 258 1.32 -0.12 17.65
N ALA A 259 0.93 -0.17 18.92
CA ALA A 259 1.60 -1.01 19.91
C ALA A 259 1.39 -2.50 19.60
N CYS A 260 0.17 -2.92 19.23
CA CYS A 260 -0.14 -4.29 18.82
C CYS A 260 0.64 -4.71 17.57
N GLU A 261 0.76 -3.85 16.58
CA GLU A 261 1.59 -4.09 15.39
C GLU A 261 3.05 -4.35 15.76
N ARG A 262 3.62 -3.53 16.66
CA ARG A 262 4.99 -3.75 17.15
C ARG A 262 5.16 -5.08 17.89
N LEU A 263 4.19 -5.49 18.71
CA LEU A 263 4.22 -6.80 19.37
C LEU A 263 4.16 -7.93 18.35
N LYS A 264 3.23 -7.88 17.41
CA LYS A 264 3.09 -8.85 16.30
C LYS A 264 4.40 -9.00 15.54
N CYS A 265 5.02 -7.89 15.13
CA CYS A 265 6.30 -7.91 14.40
C CYS A 265 7.44 -8.52 15.22
N GLN A 266 7.52 -8.24 16.53
CA GLN A 266 8.52 -8.86 17.41
C GLN A 266 8.35 -10.37 17.51
N LEU A 267 7.12 -10.88 17.52
CA LEU A 267 6.82 -12.30 17.58
C LEU A 267 7.22 -13.08 16.31
N SER A 268 7.54 -12.40 15.19
CA SER A 268 8.12 -13.06 14.02
C SER A 268 9.45 -13.76 14.33
N THR A 269 10.21 -13.24 15.29
CA THR A 269 11.54 -13.77 15.66
C THR A 269 11.65 -14.15 17.14
N ARG A 270 10.67 -13.83 17.97
CA ARG A 270 10.67 -14.09 19.42
C ARG A 270 9.49 -14.95 19.82
N SER A 271 9.59 -15.64 20.96
CA SER A 271 8.47 -16.39 21.56
C SER A 271 7.55 -15.51 22.40
N GLU A 272 8.05 -14.34 22.82
CA GLU A 272 7.32 -13.37 23.63
C GLU A 272 7.71 -11.95 23.22
N ALA A 273 6.74 -11.04 23.26
CA ALA A 273 6.89 -9.62 22.97
C ALA A 273 6.36 -8.78 24.12
N LEU A 274 7.07 -7.70 24.43
CA LEU A 274 6.70 -6.70 25.43
C LEU A 274 6.65 -5.33 24.76
N GLY A 275 5.65 -4.53 25.10
CA GLY A 275 5.47 -3.19 24.61
C GLY A 275 4.80 -2.30 25.66
N LEU A 276 4.79 -1.01 25.39
CA LEU A 276 4.11 -0.02 26.20
C LEU A 276 3.10 0.73 25.33
N TRP A 277 1.96 1.03 25.94
CA TRP A 277 0.95 1.90 25.35
C TRP A 277 0.46 2.90 26.42
N THR A 278 0.31 4.15 26.04
CA THR A 278 -0.15 5.22 26.91
C THR A 278 -1.54 5.66 26.46
N PRO A 279 -2.61 5.30 27.19
CA PRO A 279 -3.99 5.66 26.83
C PRO A 279 -4.26 7.17 26.92
N ASP A 280 -3.67 7.85 27.90
CA ASP A 280 -3.72 9.29 28.10
C ASP A 280 -2.33 9.77 28.53
N PRO A 281 -1.77 10.85 27.93
CA PRO A 281 -0.46 11.39 28.32
C PRO A 281 -0.31 11.71 29.82
N ARG A 282 -1.42 11.85 30.56
CA ARG A 282 -1.43 12.10 32.02
C ARG A 282 -1.42 10.82 32.86
N GLN A 283 -1.55 9.66 32.22
CA GLN A 283 -1.55 8.37 32.90
C GLN A 283 -0.23 7.63 32.67
N PRO A 284 0.17 6.76 33.56
CA PRO A 284 1.33 5.92 33.34
C PRO A 284 1.09 4.98 32.14
N PRO A 285 2.16 4.63 31.41
CA PRO A 285 2.05 3.66 30.33
C PRO A 285 1.60 2.29 30.87
N VAL A 286 0.77 1.62 30.08
CA VAL A 286 0.33 0.25 30.33
C VAL A 286 1.30 -0.70 29.63
N GLU A 287 1.80 -1.70 30.36
CA GLU A 287 2.60 -2.77 29.79
C GLU A 287 1.67 -3.74 29.04
N LEU A 288 2.02 -4.01 27.79
CA LEU A 288 1.37 -4.99 26.92
C LEU A 288 2.31 -6.17 26.76
N ARG A 289 1.80 -7.39 26.97
CA ARG A 289 2.56 -8.63 26.84
C ARG A 289 1.80 -9.60 25.97
N LEU A 290 2.47 -10.16 24.98
CA LEU A 290 1.90 -11.15 24.05
C LEU A 290 2.91 -12.27 23.81
N ARG A 291 2.45 -13.52 23.88
CA ARG A 291 3.26 -14.70 23.54
C ARG A 291 2.85 -15.23 22.19
N ARG A 292 3.79 -15.88 21.48
CA ARG A 292 3.49 -16.46 20.17
C ARG A 292 2.31 -17.45 20.17
N PRO A 293 2.19 -18.39 21.15
CA PRO A 293 1.03 -19.28 21.19
C PRO A 293 -0.30 -18.56 21.36
N ASP A 294 -0.31 -17.42 22.07
CA ASP A 294 -1.53 -16.63 22.24
C ASP A 294 -1.92 -15.93 20.93
N LEU A 295 -0.94 -15.44 20.16
CA LEU A 295 -1.16 -14.90 18.82
C LEU A 295 -1.66 -15.98 17.82
N GLU A 296 -1.12 -17.19 17.90
CA GLU A 296 -1.49 -18.30 17.02
C GLU A 296 -2.91 -18.85 17.34
N ALA A 297 -3.47 -18.52 18.49
CA ALA A 297 -4.79 -18.94 18.93
C ALA A 297 -5.91 -17.92 18.59
N LEU A 298 -5.55 -16.69 18.21
CA LEU A 298 -6.49 -15.66 17.77
C LEU A 298 -7.12 -16.01 16.40
#